data_3a70a56a5007278f3550492d41e64e12
#
_entry.id   3a70a56a5007278f3550492d41e64e12
#
_cell.length_a   1.000
_cell.length_b   1.000
_cell.length_c   1.000
_cell.angle_alpha   90.00
_cell.angle_beta   90.00
_cell.angle_gamma   90.00
#
_symmetry.space_group_name_H-M   'P 1'
#
loop_
_entity.id
_entity.type
_entity.pdbx_description
1 polymer ?
#
loop_
_entity_poly.entity_id
_entity_poly.type
_entity_poly.pdbx_seq_one_letter_code
_entity_poly.pdbx_strand_id
1 'polypeptide(L)'
;YAKDHEGFAVDVIETSSDDCQTKLTTAANAGDYSTLPDIVLMQDNSYQKYLKSYPDAFTDLKDININWDDFGKLKQSYSMVDDTHYGVPFDNGAVIACYRTDILEEAGYTLDDLTDITWSKFMEIGKDLHEKTGKYLLTSEATGGDTLMMMMQSCGANFVNEDGEAYIVGNDVAEKCINLYVDLVKNDV
;
A
#
# COMPACT_ATOMS: atom_id res chain seq x y z
N TYR A 1 23.64 12.51 12.98
CA TYR A 1 23.42 12.20 14.40
C TYR A 1 24.67 11.53 15.02
N ALA A 2 25.14 10.41 14.49
CA ALA A 2 26.32 9.68 15.00
C ALA A 2 27.60 10.53 15.11
N LYS A 3 27.78 11.53 14.25
CA LYS A 3 28.94 12.44 14.30
C LYS A 3 28.98 13.32 15.54
N ASP A 4 27.81 13.63 16.09
CA ASP A 4 27.62 14.55 17.22
C ASP A 4 27.31 13.82 18.54
N HIS A 5 27.23 12.47 18.48
CA HIS A 5 26.88 11.61 19.63
C HIS A 5 27.90 10.47 19.73
N GLU A 6 28.94 10.68 20.52
CA GLU A 6 30.00 9.69 20.73
C GLU A 6 29.43 8.37 21.27
N GLY A 7 29.84 7.26 20.69
CA GLY A 7 29.35 5.92 21.03
C GLY A 7 28.04 5.50 20.36
N PHE A 8 27.39 6.38 19.60
CA PHE A 8 26.23 6.01 18.80
C PHE A 8 26.65 5.50 17.42
N ALA A 9 26.19 4.32 17.05
CA ALA A 9 26.38 3.74 15.73
C ALA A 9 25.05 3.12 15.22
N VAL A 10 24.85 3.13 13.93
CA VAL A 10 23.73 2.46 13.26
C VAL A 10 24.29 1.43 12.31
N ASP A 11 23.89 0.18 12.47
CA ASP A 11 24.13 -0.89 11.52
C ASP A 11 22.84 -1.09 10.68
N VAL A 12 22.93 -0.79 9.39
CA VAL A 12 21.78 -0.85 8.48
C VAL A 12 21.75 -2.20 7.79
N ILE A 13 20.72 -2.99 8.08
CA ILE A 13 20.49 -4.29 7.43
C ILE A 13 19.48 -4.10 6.30
N GLU A 14 19.93 -4.20 5.06
CA GLU A 14 19.08 -4.14 3.88
C GLU A 14 18.50 -5.52 3.60
N THR A 15 17.17 -5.60 3.52
CA THR A 15 16.43 -6.85 3.28
C THR A 15 15.05 -6.55 2.68
N SER A 16 14.38 -7.57 2.15
CA SER A 16 13.02 -7.40 1.63
C SER A 16 11.99 -7.24 2.75
N SER A 17 10.84 -6.64 2.44
CA SER A 17 9.70 -6.54 3.37
C SER A 17 9.24 -7.93 3.84
N ASP A 18 9.19 -8.90 2.94
CA ASP A 18 8.78 -10.28 3.24
C ASP A 18 9.76 -10.98 4.19
N ASP A 19 11.06 -10.76 4.01
CA ASP A 19 12.08 -11.29 4.92
C ASP A 19 11.99 -10.67 6.31
N CYS A 20 11.73 -9.35 6.41
CA CYS A 20 11.47 -8.69 7.68
C CYS A 20 10.28 -9.33 8.40
N GLN A 21 9.18 -9.53 7.70
CA GLN A 21 7.97 -10.13 8.25
C GLN A 21 8.20 -11.59 8.67
N THR A 22 8.95 -12.34 7.88
CA THR A 22 9.32 -13.74 8.17
C THR A 22 10.19 -13.84 9.42
N LYS A 23 11.20 -12.98 9.55
CA LYS A 23 12.07 -12.93 10.75
C LYS A 23 11.27 -12.58 11.99
N LEU A 24 10.40 -11.57 11.92
CA LEU A 24 9.53 -11.18 13.04
C LEU A 24 8.61 -12.33 13.46
N THR A 25 7.94 -12.98 12.50
CA THR A 25 7.07 -14.13 12.78
C THR A 25 7.84 -15.28 13.42
N THR A 26 9.04 -15.56 12.93
CA THR A 26 9.90 -16.65 13.45
C THR A 26 10.33 -16.36 14.89
N ALA A 27 10.79 -15.16 15.17
CA ALA A 27 11.19 -14.72 16.50
C ALA A 27 10.01 -14.76 17.49
N ALA A 28 8.85 -14.26 17.06
CA ALA A 28 7.64 -14.24 17.88
C ALA A 28 7.15 -15.66 18.24
N ASN A 29 7.16 -16.58 17.27
CA ASN A 29 6.78 -17.97 17.50
C ASN A 29 7.77 -18.72 18.42
N ALA A 30 9.03 -18.32 18.41
CA ALA A 30 10.06 -18.86 19.30
C ALA A 30 10.03 -18.20 20.71
N GLY A 31 9.36 -17.06 20.87
CA GLY A 31 9.40 -16.26 22.08
C GLY A 31 10.79 -15.65 22.34
N ASP A 32 11.61 -15.52 21.30
CA ASP A 32 12.97 -14.98 21.38
C ASP A 32 13.16 -13.86 20.36
N TYR A 33 13.19 -12.64 20.84
CA TYR A 33 13.34 -11.42 20.03
C TYR A 33 14.79 -10.94 19.92
N SER A 34 15.75 -11.65 20.52
CA SER A 34 17.17 -11.23 20.58
C SER A 34 17.85 -11.15 19.21
N THR A 35 17.26 -11.79 18.20
CA THR A 35 17.77 -11.80 16.83
C THR A 35 17.17 -10.71 15.94
N LEU A 36 16.20 -9.95 16.44
CA LEU A 36 15.58 -8.86 15.71
C LEU A 36 16.43 -7.57 15.83
N PRO A 37 16.38 -6.69 14.82
CA PRO A 37 16.96 -5.37 14.94
C PRO A 37 16.18 -4.52 15.95
N ASP A 38 16.83 -3.51 16.53
CA ASP A 38 16.19 -2.57 17.45
C ASP A 38 15.09 -1.74 16.76
N ILE A 39 15.25 -1.46 15.47
CA ILE A 39 14.29 -0.70 14.66
C ILE A 39 14.02 -1.46 13.36
N VAL A 40 12.76 -1.58 12.99
CA VAL A 40 12.34 -2.18 11.73
C VAL A 40 11.46 -1.21 10.94
N LEU A 41 11.74 -1.06 9.64
CA LEU A 41 10.86 -0.34 8.72
C LEU A 41 9.77 -1.32 8.24
N MET A 42 8.51 -0.97 8.45
CA MET A 42 7.37 -1.78 8.08
C MET A 42 6.37 -0.99 7.23
N GLN A 43 5.76 -1.68 6.28
CA GLN A 43 4.68 -1.11 5.47
C GLN A 43 3.37 -1.03 6.29
N ASP A 44 2.60 0.03 6.07
CA ASP A 44 1.35 0.32 6.78
C ASP A 44 0.33 -0.83 6.71
N ASN A 45 0.20 -1.46 5.55
CA ASN A 45 -0.73 -2.56 5.30
C ASN A 45 -0.45 -3.83 6.15
N SER A 46 0.77 -3.97 6.65
CA SER A 46 1.19 -5.15 7.41
C SER A 46 1.25 -4.88 8.92
N TYR A 47 1.44 -3.63 9.35
CA TYR A 47 1.84 -3.31 10.70
C TYR A 47 0.80 -3.73 11.75
N GLN A 48 -0.48 -3.40 11.52
CA GLN A 48 -1.58 -3.74 12.44
C GLN A 48 -1.70 -5.25 12.71
N LYS A 49 -1.46 -6.06 11.69
CA LYS A 49 -1.45 -7.52 11.83
C LYS A 49 -0.43 -7.97 12.87
N TYR A 50 0.78 -7.42 12.80
CA TYR A 50 1.86 -7.81 13.71
C TYR A 50 1.69 -7.24 15.10
N LEU A 51 1.24 -5.99 15.24
CA LEU A 51 0.91 -5.40 16.54
C LEU A 51 -0.13 -6.22 17.30
N LYS A 52 -1.18 -6.66 16.62
CA LYS A 52 -2.25 -7.44 17.24
C LYS A 52 -1.87 -8.89 17.53
N SER A 53 -1.05 -9.50 16.66
CA SER A 53 -0.65 -10.90 16.80
C SER A 53 0.51 -11.09 17.77
N TYR A 54 1.42 -10.12 17.85
CA TYR A 54 2.66 -10.21 18.61
C TYR A 54 2.95 -8.91 19.36
N PRO A 55 2.07 -8.49 20.31
CA PRO A 55 2.21 -7.20 20.99
C PRO A 55 3.55 -7.08 21.75
N ASP A 56 4.08 -8.18 22.27
CA ASP A 56 5.35 -8.20 23.01
C ASP A 56 6.59 -7.96 22.13
N ALA A 57 6.44 -7.99 20.80
CA ALA A 57 7.52 -7.71 19.87
C ALA A 57 7.80 -6.20 19.70
N PHE A 58 6.92 -5.35 20.18
CA PHE A 58 6.99 -3.91 19.96
C PHE A 58 6.99 -3.13 21.26
N THR A 59 7.77 -2.06 21.29
CA THR A 59 7.86 -1.18 22.45
C THR A 59 6.80 -0.07 22.35
N ASP A 60 6.09 0.17 23.44
CA ASP A 60 5.23 1.33 23.65
C ASP A 60 6.07 2.63 23.62
N LEU A 61 5.68 3.58 22.79
CA LEU A 61 6.42 4.83 22.57
C LEU A 61 5.89 6.01 23.40
N LYS A 62 5.08 5.78 24.42
CA LYS A 62 4.45 6.84 25.23
C LYS A 62 5.45 7.77 25.92
N ASP A 63 6.62 7.24 26.30
CA ASP A 63 7.65 8.00 27.02
C ASP A 63 8.68 8.64 26.08
N ILE A 64 8.51 8.52 24.76
CA ILE A 64 9.40 9.13 23.77
C ILE A 64 8.89 10.53 23.43
N ASN A 65 9.79 11.52 23.48
CA ASN A 65 9.47 12.90 23.17
C ASN A 65 9.31 13.11 21.65
N ILE A 66 8.13 12.79 21.13
CA ILE A 66 7.73 13.00 19.73
C ILE A 66 6.55 13.95 19.71
N ASN A 67 6.60 14.96 18.83
CA ASN A 67 5.44 15.80 18.54
C ASN A 67 4.53 15.07 17.53
N TRP A 68 3.54 14.37 18.02
CA TRP A 68 2.61 13.59 17.18
C TRP A 68 1.75 14.46 16.26
N ASP A 69 1.57 15.74 16.57
CA ASP A 69 0.81 16.68 15.73
C ASP A 69 1.52 16.98 14.39
N ASP A 70 2.80 16.65 14.28
CA ASP A 70 3.54 16.78 13.01
C ASP A 70 3.17 15.69 11.99
N PHE A 71 2.43 14.66 12.40
CA PHE A 71 2.05 13.54 11.56
C PHE A 71 0.54 13.49 11.31
N GLY A 72 0.14 13.16 10.10
CA GLY A 72 -1.27 12.96 9.75
C GLY A 72 -1.93 11.84 10.58
N LYS A 73 -3.13 12.07 11.09
CA LYS A 73 -3.84 11.13 11.98
C LYS A 73 -4.03 9.74 11.37
N LEU A 74 -4.36 9.67 10.08
CA LEU A 74 -4.48 8.39 9.38
C LEU A 74 -3.15 7.61 9.38
N LYS A 75 -2.03 8.30 9.14
CA LYS A 75 -0.71 7.67 9.15
C LYS A 75 -0.32 7.16 10.54
N GLN A 76 -0.65 7.91 11.58
CA GLN A 76 -0.45 7.47 12.97
C GLN A 76 -1.26 6.21 13.29
N SER A 77 -2.52 6.12 12.83
CA SER A 77 -3.41 5.01 13.17
C SER A 77 -2.91 3.64 12.73
N TYR A 78 -2.04 3.57 11.72
CA TYR A 78 -1.45 2.30 11.27
C TYR A 78 -0.51 1.66 12.31
N SER A 79 0.11 2.47 13.17
CA SER A 79 1.02 2.03 14.22
C SER A 79 0.48 2.20 15.64
N MET A 80 -0.84 2.40 15.77
CA MET A 80 -1.50 2.57 17.07
C MET A 80 -2.40 1.37 17.40
N VAL A 81 -2.46 1.05 18.68
CA VAL A 81 -3.46 0.16 19.29
C VAL A 81 -3.91 0.83 20.59
N ASP A 82 -5.23 0.99 20.77
CA ASP A 82 -5.84 1.57 21.96
C ASP A 82 -5.19 2.90 22.41
N ASP A 83 -5.07 3.85 21.48
CA ASP A 83 -4.42 5.17 21.69
C ASP A 83 -2.92 5.14 22.06
N THR A 84 -2.27 3.99 21.97
CA THR A 84 -0.84 3.82 22.19
C THR A 84 -0.09 3.69 20.88
N HIS A 85 0.96 4.50 20.71
CA HIS A 85 1.87 4.42 19.56
C HIS A 85 2.95 3.36 19.75
N TYR A 86 3.17 2.54 18.72
CA TYR A 86 4.22 1.53 18.64
C TYR A 86 5.20 1.75 17.49
N GLY A 87 4.96 2.77 16.68
CA GLY A 87 5.82 3.13 15.56
C GLY A 87 5.71 4.61 15.24
N VAL A 88 6.75 5.13 14.62
CA VAL A 88 6.83 6.52 14.15
C VAL A 88 6.62 6.53 12.64
N PRO A 89 5.70 7.36 12.10
CA PRO A 89 5.56 7.52 10.65
C PRO A 89 6.87 7.95 10.00
N PHE A 90 7.29 7.24 8.95
CA PHE A 90 8.54 7.50 8.24
C PHE A 90 8.33 8.28 6.95
N ASP A 91 7.40 7.85 6.12
CA ASP A 91 7.04 8.53 4.89
C ASP A 91 5.53 8.52 4.64
N ASN A 92 5.08 9.21 3.62
CA ASN A 92 3.70 9.24 3.20
C ASN A 92 3.63 9.16 1.68
N GLY A 93 3.07 8.08 1.16
CA GLY A 93 2.89 7.86 -0.26
C GLY A 93 1.50 8.26 -0.76
N ALA A 94 1.41 8.52 -2.04
CA ALA A 94 0.16 8.69 -2.76
C ALA A 94 0.15 7.79 -3.99
N VAL A 95 -1.02 7.23 -4.30
CA VAL A 95 -1.21 6.50 -5.55
C VAL A 95 -1.47 7.49 -6.66
N ILE A 96 -0.70 7.38 -7.74
CA ILE A 96 -0.84 8.22 -8.93
C ILE A 96 -0.86 7.34 -10.18
N ALA A 97 -1.52 7.83 -11.23
CA ALA A 97 -1.41 7.25 -12.56
C ALA A 97 -0.19 7.86 -13.28
N CYS A 98 0.67 6.99 -13.80
CA CYS A 98 1.81 7.38 -14.61
C CYS A 98 1.64 6.84 -16.03
N TYR A 99 1.72 7.72 -17.00
CA TYR A 99 1.50 7.35 -18.41
C TYR A 99 2.76 7.51 -19.24
N ARG A 100 2.97 6.59 -20.18
CA ARG A 100 3.94 6.70 -21.26
C ARG A 100 3.37 7.62 -22.34
N THR A 101 3.73 8.90 -22.30
CA THR A 101 3.21 9.91 -23.22
C THR A 101 3.58 9.63 -24.67
N ASP A 102 4.75 9.03 -24.92
CA ASP A 102 5.18 8.61 -26.25
C ASP A 102 4.26 7.53 -26.86
N ILE A 103 3.76 6.59 -26.05
CA ILE A 103 2.80 5.56 -26.50
C ILE A 103 1.40 6.18 -26.72
N LEU A 104 0.98 7.12 -25.88
CA LEU A 104 -0.26 7.85 -26.07
C LEU A 104 -0.25 8.63 -27.38
N GLU A 105 0.83 9.38 -27.64
CA GLU A 105 1.01 10.14 -28.88
C GLU A 105 1.02 9.25 -30.12
N GLU A 106 1.66 8.08 -30.07
CA GLU A 106 1.67 7.08 -31.15
C GLU A 106 0.23 6.62 -31.47
N ALA A 107 -0.62 6.46 -30.45
CA ALA A 107 -2.03 6.12 -30.61
C ALA A 107 -2.94 7.32 -30.96
N GLY A 108 -2.41 8.55 -30.92
CA GLY A 108 -3.13 9.79 -31.20
C GLY A 108 -3.86 10.36 -30.00
N TYR A 109 -3.42 10.04 -28.77
CA TYR A 109 -3.97 10.53 -27.53
C TYR A 109 -2.98 11.44 -26.79
N THR A 110 -3.52 12.23 -25.87
CA THR A 110 -2.77 13.09 -24.95
C THR A 110 -3.13 12.78 -23.50
N LEU A 111 -2.46 13.39 -22.54
CA LEU A 111 -2.83 13.26 -21.11
C LEU A 111 -4.21 13.86 -20.81
N ASP A 112 -4.63 14.88 -21.58
CA ASP A 112 -5.95 15.51 -21.40
C ASP A 112 -7.09 14.52 -21.71
N ASP A 113 -6.87 13.59 -22.64
CA ASP A 113 -7.84 12.54 -22.98
C ASP A 113 -8.03 11.51 -21.85
N LEU A 114 -7.08 11.45 -20.90
CA LEU A 114 -7.08 10.56 -19.74
C LEU A 114 -7.35 11.29 -18.40
N THR A 115 -7.68 12.59 -18.47
CA THR A 115 -7.97 13.39 -17.28
C THR A 115 -9.47 13.42 -17.03
N ASP A 116 -9.88 13.19 -15.77
CA ASP A 116 -11.28 13.20 -15.31
C ASP A 116 -12.23 12.30 -16.13
N ILE A 117 -11.73 11.16 -16.58
CA ILE A 117 -12.52 10.21 -17.40
C ILE A 117 -13.16 9.11 -16.56
N THR A 118 -14.17 8.46 -17.14
CA THR A 118 -14.76 7.25 -16.56
C THR A 118 -13.95 6.00 -16.91
N TRP A 119 -14.11 4.95 -16.14
CA TRP A 119 -13.54 3.64 -16.47
C TRP A 119 -13.97 3.08 -17.83
N SER A 120 -15.21 3.38 -18.24
CA SER A 120 -15.69 2.99 -19.57
C SER A 120 -14.90 3.70 -20.68
N LYS A 121 -14.60 4.98 -20.49
CA LYS A 121 -13.78 5.74 -21.45
C LYS A 121 -12.33 5.29 -21.42
N PHE A 122 -11.79 4.99 -20.25
CA PHE A 122 -10.45 4.41 -20.09
C PHE A 122 -10.32 3.09 -20.89
N MET A 123 -11.33 2.21 -20.78
CA MET A 123 -11.38 0.94 -21.53
C MET A 123 -11.45 1.17 -23.04
N GLU A 124 -12.26 2.13 -23.51
CA GLU A 124 -12.36 2.48 -24.93
C GLU A 124 -11.01 2.93 -25.49
N ILE A 125 -10.34 3.85 -24.77
CA ILE A 125 -9.01 4.35 -25.15
C ILE A 125 -7.98 3.23 -25.12
N GLY A 126 -8.01 2.37 -24.09
CA GLY A 126 -7.07 1.26 -23.97
C GLY A 126 -7.16 0.27 -25.13
N LYS A 127 -8.35 -0.11 -25.54
CA LYS A 127 -8.58 -0.96 -26.73
C LYS A 127 -8.02 -0.35 -27.99
N ASP A 128 -8.37 0.90 -28.26
CA ASP A 128 -7.94 1.61 -29.48
C ASP A 128 -6.41 1.81 -29.48
N LEU A 129 -5.82 2.11 -28.32
CA LEU A 129 -4.36 2.19 -28.15
C LEU A 129 -3.70 0.83 -28.43
N HIS A 130 -4.26 -0.26 -27.91
CA HIS A 130 -3.73 -1.61 -28.15
C HIS A 130 -3.82 -1.98 -29.62
N GLU A 131 -4.94 -1.73 -30.30
CA GLU A 131 -5.13 -1.98 -31.73
C GLU A 131 -4.11 -1.21 -32.59
N LYS A 132 -3.77 0.03 -32.22
CA LYS A 132 -2.85 0.89 -32.99
C LYS A 132 -1.38 0.61 -32.72
N THR A 133 -1.02 0.27 -31.49
CA THR A 133 0.39 0.22 -31.05
C THR A 133 0.85 -1.17 -30.61
N GLY A 134 -0.06 -2.09 -30.35
CA GLY A 134 0.22 -3.37 -29.72
C GLY A 134 0.68 -3.26 -28.25
N LYS A 135 0.51 -2.08 -27.61
CA LYS A 135 0.84 -1.84 -26.21
C LYS A 135 -0.42 -1.81 -25.36
N TYR A 136 -0.26 -1.95 -24.05
CA TYR A 136 -1.35 -1.90 -23.07
C TYR A 136 -1.37 -0.56 -22.36
N LEU A 137 -2.57 -0.04 -22.06
CA LEU A 137 -2.75 1.20 -21.31
C LEU A 137 -2.55 1.02 -19.81
N LEU A 138 -2.85 -0.17 -19.27
CA LEU A 138 -2.73 -0.50 -17.86
C LEU A 138 -1.76 -1.65 -17.65
N THR A 139 -0.92 -1.51 -16.63
CA THR A 139 -0.12 -2.62 -16.07
C THR A 139 -0.68 -2.98 -14.71
N SER A 140 -0.92 -4.25 -14.48
CA SER A 140 -1.36 -4.76 -13.18
C SER A 140 -0.55 -5.98 -12.79
N GLU A 141 -0.35 -6.14 -11.50
CA GLU A 141 0.32 -7.32 -10.95
C GLU A 141 -0.64 -8.52 -10.88
N ALA A 142 -0.11 -9.71 -11.15
CA ALA A 142 -0.89 -10.93 -11.16
C ALA A 142 -1.13 -11.52 -9.75
N THR A 143 -0.37 -11.09 -8.76
CA THR A 143 -0.31 -11.72 -7.41
C THR A 143 -0.80 -10.81 -6.29
N GLY A 144 -1.08 -9.56 -6.57
CA GLY A 144 -1.58 -8.58 -5.60
C GLY A 144 -3.04 -8.21 -5.84
N GLY A 145 -3.66 -7.64 -4.83
CA GLY A 145 -4.99 -7.05 -4.92
C GLY A 145 -4.98 -5.53 -5.05
N ASP A 146 -3.81 -4.93 -5.25
CA ASP A 146 -3.61 -3.49 -5.11
C ASP A 146 -4.40 -2.70 -6.15
N THR A 147 -4.41 -3.13 -7.41
CA THR A 147 -5.20 -2.48 -8.46
C THR A 147 -6.69 -2.51 -8.12
N LEU A 148 -7.22 -3.66 -7.68
CA LEU A 148 -8.62 -3.79 -7.28
C LEU A 148 -8.92 -2.93 -6.05
N MET A 149 -8.03 -2.92 -5.07
CA MET A 149 -8.16 -2.08 -3.88
C MET A 149 -8.20 -0.59 -4.25
N MET A 150 -7.31 -0.12 -5.13
CA MET A 150 -7.30 1.26 -5.62
C MET A 150 -8.59 1.61 -6.35
N MET A 151 -9.12 0.71 -7.19
CA MET A 151 -10.40 0.91 -7.86
C MET A 151 -11.55 1.06 -6.87
N MET A 152 -11.61 0.20 -5.85
CA MET A 152 -12.62 0.27 -4.79
C MET A 152 -12.51 1.57 -3.98
N GLN A 153 -11.30 1.93 -3.57
CA GLN A 153 -11.04 3.16 -2.79
C GLN A 153 -11.39 4.42 -3.60
N SER A 154 -11.15 4.44 -4.91
CA SER A 154 -11.58 5.55 -5.78
C SER A 154 -13.11 5.72 -5.82
N CYS A 155 -13.85 4.66 -5.49
CA CYS A 155 -15.31 4.66 -5.37
C CYS A 155 -15.80 4.84 -3.90
N GLY A 156 -14.89 5.14 -2.96
CA GLY A 156 -15.23 5.30 -1.55
C GLY A 156 -15.54 3.99 -0.82
N ALA A 157 -15.11 2.84 -1.35
CA ALA A 157 -15.36 1.52 -0.76
C ALA A 157 -14.06 0.85 -0.30
N ASN A 158 -14.20 -0.18 0.55
CA ASN A 158 -13.09 -0.96 1.08
C ASN A 158 -13.52 -2.43 1.21
N PHE A 159 -12.53 -3.31 1.46
CA PHE A 159 -12.74 -4.74 1.78
C PHE A 159 -13.25 -4.99 3.20
N VAL A 160 -13.27 -3.97 4.04
CA VAL A 160 -13.81 -4.01 5.40
C VAL A 160 -14.92 -2.97 5.55
N ASN A 161 -15.91 -3.28 6.38
CA ASN A 161 -16.98 -2.36 6.75
C ASN A 161 -16.52 -1.39 7.87
N GLU A 162 -17.43 -0.52 8.33
CA GLU A 162 -17.17 0.44 9.39
C GLU A 162 -16.87 -0.22 10.75
N ASP A 163 -17.32 -1.47 10.95
CA ASP A 163 -17.06 -2.26 12.15
C ASP A 163 -15.71 -3.01 12.08
N GLY A 164 -14.97 -2.89 10.97
CA GLY A 164 -13.70 -3.57 10.77
C GLY A 164 -13.83 -5.03 10.34
N GLU A 165 -15.03 -5.48 9.98
CA GLU A 165 -15.28 -6.84 9.51
C GLU A 165 -15.09 -6.95 8.00
N ALA A 166 -14.69 -8.14 7.53
CA ALA A 166 -14.53 -8.40 6.09
C ALA A 166 -15.87 -8.21 5.35
N TYR A 167 -15.87 -7.31 4.36
CA TYR A 167 -17.04 -6.95 3.57
C TYR A 167 -16.73 -7.07 2.07
N ILE A 168 -16.58 -8.29 1.58
CA ILE A 168 -16.35 -8.60 0.17
C ILE A 168 -17.64 -9.16 -0.45
N VAL A 169 -18.23 -10.16 0.18
CA VAL A 169 -19.48 -10.77 -0.27
C VAL A 169 -20.64 -9.82 0.03
N GLY A 170 -21.41 -9.49 -1.00
CA GLY A 170 -22.50 -8.52 -0.90
C GLY A 170 -22.08 -7.04 -0.99
N ASN A 171 -20.81 -6.80 -1.29
CA ASN A 171 -20.30 -5.46 -1.58
C ASN A 171 -20.46 -5.16 -3.08
N ASP A 172 -21.48 -4.42 -3.43
CA ASP A 172 -21.80 -4.08 -4.84
C ASP A 172 -20.67 -3.33 -5.55
N VAL A 173 -19.88 -2.54 -4.82
CA VAL A 173 -18.73 -1.83 -5.39
C VAL A 173 -17.60 -2.81 -5.69
N ALA A 174 -17.33 -3.76 -4.80
CA ALA A 174 -16.35 -4.81 -5.03
C ALA A 174 -16.71 -5.64 -6.26
N GLU A 175 -17.98 -6.06 -6.39
CA GLU A 175 -18.46 -6.81 -7.56
C GLU A 175 -18.27 -6.02 -8.88
N LYS A 176 -18.62 -4.74 -8.89
CA LYS A 176 -18.45 -3.88 -10.07
C LYS A 176 -16.97 -3.70 -10.43
N CYS A 177 -16.11 -3.48 -9.44
CA CYS A 177 -14.67 -3.34 -9.66
C CYS A 177 -14.03 -4.64 -10.17
N ILE A 178 -14.42 -5.80 -9.62
CA ILE A 178 -13.95 -7.11 -10.09
C ILE A 178 -14.38 -7.35 -11.54
N ASN A 179 -15.64 -7.09 -11.86
CA ASN A 179 -16.14 -7.26 -13.23
C ASN A 179 -15.42 -6.32 -14.20
N LEU A 180 -15.22 -5.07 -13.84
CA LEU A 180 -14.46 -4.12 -14.64
C LEU A 180 -13.01 -4.58 -14.84
N TYR A 181 -12.35 -5.05 -13.78
CA TYR A 181 -10.98 -5.56 -13.86
C TYR A 181 -10.89 -6.77 -14.82
N VAL A 182 -11.84 -7.70 -14.74
CA VAL A 182 -11.94 -8.83 -15.66
C VAL A 182 -12.17 -8.35 -17.10
N ASP A 183 -13.00 -7.33 -17.29
CA ASP A 183 -13.27 -6.77 -18.61
C ASP A 183 -12.07 -6.04 -19.20
N LEU A 184 -11.26 -5.32 -18.39
CA LEU A 184 -10.00 -4.73 -18.83
C LEU A 184 -9.04 -5.80 -19.37
N VAL A 185 -8.86 -6.89 -18.63
CA VAL A 185 -8.00 -8.01 -19.05
C VAL A 185 -8.52 -8.69 -20.33
N LYS A 186 -9.83 -8.95 -20.42
CA LYS A 186 -10.43 -9.61 -21.60
C LYS A 186 -10.40 -8.77 -22.86
N ASN A 187 -10.25 -7.48 -22.72
CA ASN A 187 -10.29 -6.52 -23.84
C ASN A 187 -8.92 -5.93 -24.17
N ASP A 188 -7.84 -6.53 -23.63
CA ASP A 188 -6.46 -6.15 -23.93
C ASP A 188 -6.17 -4.66 -23.62
N VAL A 189 -6.62 -4.17 -22.46
CA VAL A 189 -6.39 -2.79 -21.97
C VAL A 189 -5.13 -2.69 -21.06
#